data_316f2464ba20a7b8c930029c1891e993
#
_entry.id   316f2464ba20a7b8c930029c1891e993
#
_cell.length_a   1.000
_cell.length_b   1.000
_cell.length_c   1.000
_cell.angle_alpha   90.00
_cell.angle_beta   90.00
_cell.angle_gamma   90.00
#
_symmetry.space_group_name_H-M   'P 1'
#
loop_
_entity.id
_entity.type
_entity.pdbx_description
1 polymer ?
#
loop_
_entity_poly.entity_id
_entity_poly.type
_entity_poly.pdbx_seq_one_letter_code
_entity_poly.pdbx_strand_id
1 'polypeptide(L)'
;MTEIVLKPELLKSLQKVLVDYEPKNEDPILASQYLSAVVGSIVATAEIPKKDRDDILKQLIDFTQYVYDQQTETPSEESKDSSSSTEEAYGVWKPE
;
A
#
# COMPACT_ATOMS: atom_id res chain seq x y z
N MET A 1 -5.00 -3.15 -17.38
CA MET A 1 -4.41 -2.93 -16.11
C MET A 1 -5.39 -2.99 -15.02
N THR A 2 -4.98 -3.50 -13.91
CA THR A 2 -5.88 -3.67 -12.79
C THR A 2 -5.79 -2.47 -11.88
N GLU A 3 -6.92 -1.97 -11.47
CA GLU A 3 -6.94 -0.88 -10.52
C GLU A 3 -6.61 -1.44 -9.15
N ILE A 4 -5.99 -0.62 -8.34
CA ILE A 4 -5.72 -0.99 -6.97
C ILE A 4 -6.74 -0.33 -6.08
N VAL A 5 -7.54 -1.14 -5.43
CA VAL A 5 -8.61 -0.65 -4.57
C VAL A 5 -8.32 -1.08 -3.15
N LEU A 6 -8.13 -0.11 -2.28
CA LEU A 6 -7.85 -0.40 -0.88
C LEU A 6 -9.12 -0.26 -0.06
N LYS A 7 -9.63 -1.38 0.40
CA LYS A 7 -10.79 -1.37 1.25
C LYS A 7 -10.35 -1.57 2.68
N PRO A 8 -11.11 -1.03 3.63
CA PRO A 8 -10.73 -1.20 5.02
C PRO A 8 -10.55 -2.65 5.44
N GLU A 9 -11.34 -3.54 4.86
CA GLU A 9 -11.24 -4.95 5.19
C GLU A 9 -9.90 -5.52 4.82
N LEU A 10 -9.37 -5.11 3.68
CA LEU A 10 -8.06 -5.60 3.26
C LEU A 10 -6.99 -5.14 4.24
N LEU A 11 -7.04 -3.87 4.61
CA LEU A 11 -6.04 -3.34 5.51
C LEU A 11 -6.13 -3.99 6.88
N LYS A 12 -7.35 -4.24 7.35
CA LYS A 12 -7.52 -4.88 8.63
C LYS A 12 -7.02 -6.32 8.60
N SER A 13 -7.28 -7.00 7.50
CA SER A 13 -6.83 -8.38 7.37
C SER A 13 -5.32 -8.46 7.33
N LEU A 14 -4.69 -7.54 6.60
CA LEU A 14 -3.24 -7.53 6.53
C LEU A 14 -2.65 -7.20 7.89
N GLN A 15 -3.23 -6.26 8.60
CA GLN A 15 -2.73 -5.91 9.89
C GLN A 15 -2.85 -7.09 10.85
N LYS A 16 -3.95 -7.82 10.76
CA LYS A 16 -4.14 -8.97 11.62
C LYS A 16 -3.07 -10.02 11.35
N VAL A 17 -2.78 -10.27 10.08
CA VAL A 17 -1.75 -11.23 9.74
C VAL A 17 -0.40 -10.80 10.31
N LEU A 18 -0.09 -9.53 10.17
CA LEU A 18 1.19 -9.03 10.66
C LEU A 18 1.28 -9.10 12.17
N VAL A 19 0.20 -8.76 12.85
CA VAL A 19 0.20 -8.79 14.30
C VAL A 19 0.26 -10.23 14.81
N ASP A 20 -0.42 -11.14 14.14
CA ASP A 20 -0.36 -12.54 14.53
C ASP A 20 1.05 -13.08 14.37
N TYR A 21 1.74 -12.62 13.36
CA TYR A 21 3.11 -13.05 13.12
C TYR A 21 4.06 -12.42 14.12
N GLU A 22 3.91 -11.15 14.40
CA GLU A 22 4.72 -10.42 15.35
C GLU A 22 3.84 -9.37 16.03
N PRO A 23 3.47 -9.58 17.28
CA PRO A 23 2.54 -8.66 17.95
C PRO A 23 2.98 -7.20 17.97
N LYS A 24 4.26 -6.95 17.87
CA LYS A 24 4.73 -5.57 17.86
C LYS A 24 4.29 -4.83 16.60
N ASN A 25 3.74 -5.54 15.65
CA ASN A 25 3.23 -4.92 14.42
C ASN A 25 1.96 -4.13 14.66
N GLU A 26 1.52 -4.03 15.89
CA GLU A 26 0.47 -3.09 16.21
C GLU A 26 0.99 -1.68 15.98
N ASP A 27 2.30 -1.51 16.00
CA ASP A 27 2.93 -0.25 15.64
C ASP A 27 2.89 -0.12 14.13
N PRO A 28 2.22 0.89 13.59
CA PRO A 28 2.11 1.02 12.13
C PRO A 28 3.44 1.21 11.42
N ILE A 29 4.41 1.78 12.10
CA ILE A 29 5.71 1.97 11.45
C ILE A 29 6.39 0.63 11.26
N LEU A 30 6.36 -0.22 12.27
CA LEU A 30 6.96 -1.54 12.14
C LEU A 30 6.21 -2.36 11.11
N ALA A 31 4.88 -2.30 11.13
CA ALA A 31 4.09 -3.01 10.14
C ALA A 31 4.46 -2.57 8.73
N SER A 32 4.67 -1.27 8.54
CA SER A 32 5.06 -0.77 7.23
C SER A 32 6.42 -1.30 6.81
N GLN A 33 7.33 -1.44 7.75
CA GLN A 33 8.64 -1.97 7.45
C GLN A 33 8.55 -3.42 7.01
N TYR A 34 7.70 -4.20 7.67
CA TYR A 34 7.48 -5.58 7.26
C TYR A 34 6.90 -5.63 5.85
N LEU A 35 5.94 -4.78 5.56
CA LEU A 35 5.34 -4.76 4.24
C LEU A 35 6.35 -4.36 3.18
N SER A 36 7.20 -3.40 3.49
CA SER A 36 8.22 -2.98 2.55
C SER A 36 9.19 -4.12 2.26
N ALA A 37 9.53 -4.88 3.30
CA ALA A 37 10.40 -6.02 3.11
C ALA A 37 9.73 -7.08 2.23
N VAL A 38 8.43 -7.26 2.42
CA VAL A 38 7.70 -8.21 1.60
C VAL A 38 7.70 -7.78 0.14
N VAL A 39 7.48 -6.49 -0.10
CA VAL A 39 7.51 -5.99 -1.45
C VAL A 39 8.87 -6.25 -2.09
N GLY A 40 9.94 -5.94 -1.39
CA GLY A 40 11.27 -6.17 -1.91
C GLY A 40 11.50 -7.64 -2.22
N SER A 41 11.03 -8.50 -1.34
CA SER A 41 11.21 -9.93 -1.53
C SER A 41 10.44 -10.43 -2.74
N ILE A 42 9.21 -9.97 -2.90
CA ILE A 42 8.41 -10.39 -4.03
C ILE A 42 9.05 -9.98 -5.34
N VAL A 43 9.51 -8.73 -5.41
CA VAL A 43 10.11 -8.25 -6.64
C VAL A 43 11.43 -8.98 -6.89
N ALA A 44 12.20 -9.23 -5.84
CA ALA A 44 13.49 -9.88 -5.99
C ALA A 44 13.36 -11.29 -6.54
N THR A 45 12.25 -11.95 -6.22
CA THR A 45 12.07 -13.32 -6.66
C THR A 45 11.23 -13.43 -7.92
N ALA A 46 10.82 -12.31 -8.50
CA ALA A 46 10.08 -12.35 -9.74
C ALA A 46 11.00 -12.84 -10.86
N GLU A 47 10.43 -13.60 -11.77
CA GLU A 47 11.25 -14.19 -12.83
C GLU A 47 11.29 -13.26 -14.03
N ILE A 48 11.99 -12.15 -13.85
CA ILE A 48 12.18 -11.20 -14.93
C ILE A 48 13.62 -10.71 -14.84
N PRO A 49 14.13 -10.11 -15.89
CA PRO A 49 15.53 -9.65 -15.88
C PRO A 49 15.78 -8.63 -14.77
N LYS A 50 16.99 -8.64 -14.27
CA LYS A 50 17.33 -7.76 -13.17
C LYS A 50 17.05 -6.30 -13.47
N LYS A 51 17.32 -5.88 -14.69
CA LYS A 51 17.09 -4.51 -15.07
C LYS A 51 15.63 -4.15 -14.92
N ASP A 52 14.76 -5.06 -15.33
CA ASP A 52 13.33 -4.80 -15.21
C ASP A 52 12.89 -4.82 -13.76
N ARG A 53 13.48 -5.70 -12.96
CA ARG A 53 13.14 -5.73 -11.54
C ARG A 53 13.51 -4.40 -10.88
N ASP A 54 14.68 -3.88 -11.23
CA ASP A 54 15.12 -2.62 -10.65
C ASP A 54 14.19 -1.49 -11.02
N ASP A 55 13.74 -1.46 -12.27
CA ASP A 55 12.83 -0.44 -12.72
C ASP A 55 11.48 -0.56 -12.03
N ILE A 56 11.01 -1.79 -11.88
CA ILE A 56 9.74 -2.02 -11.22
C ILE A 56 9.79 -1.59 -9.77
N LEU A 57 10.88 -1.92 -9.09
CA LEU A 57 11.00 -1.52 -7.70
C LEU A 57 10.95 -0.01 -7.56
N LYS A 58 11.61 0.69 -8.47
CA LYS A 58 11.60 2.13 -8.44
C LYS A 58 10.21 2.67 -8.67
N GLN A 59 9.48 2.08 -9.60
CA GLN A 59 8.12 2.49 -9.85
C GLN A 59 7.22 2.23 -8.65
N LEU A 60 7.47 1.15 -7.95
CA LEU A 60 6.67 0.83 -6.77
C LEU A 60 6.94 1.83 -5.65
N ILE A 61 8.17 2.26 -5.51
CA ILE A 61 8.49 3.27 -4.51
C ILE A 61 7.80 4.58 -4.86
N ASP A 62 7.83 4.95 -6.13
CA ASP A 62 7.17 6.17 -6.58
C ASP A 62 5.67 6.07 -6.37
N PHE A 63 5.10 4.91 -6.62
CA PHE A 63 3.68 4.70 -6.44
C PHE A 63 3.31 4.82 -4.94
N THR A 64 4.16 4.27 -4.09
CA THR A 64 3.93 4.36 -2.65
C THR A 64 3.90 5.82 -2.22
N GLN A 65 4.82 6.61 -2.74
CA GLN A 65 4.86 8.03 -2.45
C GLN A 65 3.58 8.71 -2.94
N TYR A 66 3.13 8.32 -4.11
CA TYR A 66 1.92 8.89 -4.67
C TYR A 66 0.70 8.61 -3.77
N VAL A 67 0.57 7.37 -3.31
CA VAL A 67 -0.53 7.02 -2.42
C VAL A 67 -0.46 7.83 -1.12
N TYR A 68 0.74 7.93 -0.59
CA TYR A 68 0.94 8.70 0.64
C TYR A 68 0.51 10.15 0.43
N ASP A 69 0.93 10.73 -0.67
CA ASP A 69 0.60 12.12 -0.94
C ASP A 69 -0.89 12.30 -1.11
N GLN A 70 -1.54 11.37 -1.78
CA GLN A 70 -2.98 11.47 -1.98
C GLN A 70 -3.73 11.44 -0.67
N GLN A 71 -3.25 10.67 0.27
CA GLN A 71 -3.95 10.55 1.53
C GLN A 71 -3.61 11.63 2.52
N THR A 72 -2.53 12.36 2.30
CA THR A 72 -2.14 13.36 3.26
C THR A 72 -2.32 14.78 2.78
N GLU A 73 -2.30 14.97 1.47
CA GLU A 73 -2.34 16.32 0.96
C GLU A 73 -3.69 16.87 0.62
N THR A 74 -4.66 16.04 0.48
CA THR A 74 -5.98 16.53 0.17
C THR A 74 -6.95 16.14 1.21
N PRO A 75 -6.60 16.23 2.43
CA PRO A 75 -7.45 15.74 3.48
C PRO A 75 -8.69 16.54 3.70
N SER A 76 -8.59 17.80 3.61
CA SER A 76 -9.71 18.57 4.03
C SER A 76 -10.91 18.42 3.18
N GLU A 77 -10.81 18.59 1.92
CA GLU A 77 -11.98 18.48 1.14
C GLU A 77 -12.30 17.04 0.91
N GLU A 78 -11.31 16.23 0.93
CA GLU A 78 -11.55 14.87 0.76
C GLU A 78 -12.34 14.30 1.84
N SER A 79 -11.99 14.64 3.03
CA SER A 79 -12.61 13.99 4.13
C SER A 79 -14.11 14.15 4.14
N LYS A 80 -14.62 15.26 3.77
CA LYS A 80 -16.04 15.37 3.83
C LYS A 80 -16.70 14.68 2.70
N ASP A 81 -16.14 14.69 1.57
CA ASP A 81 -16.72 14.02 0.48
C ASP A 81 -16.67 12.58 0.68
N SER A 82 -15.55 12.10 1.06
CA SER A 82 -15.37 10.71 1.09
C SER A 82 -16.11 10.07 2.19
N SER A 83 -16.44 10.80 3.19
CA SER A 83 -17.05 10.16 4.31
C SER A 83 -18.27 9.37 3.92
N SER A 84 -18.96 9.78 2.95
CA SER A 84 -20.17 9.05 2.61
C SER A 84 -19.92 8.01 1.55
N SER A 85 -19.10 8.28 0.62
CA SER A 85 -19.00 7.38 -0.50
C SER A 85 -17.91 6.37 -0.40
N THR A 86 -16.99 6.55 0.49
CA THR A 86 -15.88 5.65 0.49
C THR A 86 -15.77 4.81 1.70
N GLU A 87 -16.86 4.58 2.36
CA GLU A 87 -16.75 3.71 3.48
C GLU A 87 -16.25 2.37 3.07
N GLU A 88 -16.32 2.04 1.81
CA GLU A 88 -15.82 0.77 1.35
C GLU A 88 -14.38 0.76 0.96
N ALA A 89 -13.79 1.91 0.73
CA ALA A 89 -12.42 1.92 0.25
C ALA A 89 -11.73 3.19 0.66
N TYR A 90 -10.43 3.09 0.91
CA TYR A 90 -9.64 4.26 1.19
C TYR A 90 -9.27 4.97 -0.09
N GLY A 91 -9.28 4.27 -1.20
CA GLY A 91 -8.96 4.91 -2.45
C GLY A 91 -8.79 3.88 -3.54
N VAL A 92 -8.72 4.35 -4.73
CA VAL A 92 -8.51 3.51 -5.90
C VAL A 92 -7.39 4.12 -6.70
N TRP A 93 -6.38 3.33 -7.01
CA TRP A 93 -5.25 3.82 -7.75
C TRP A 93 -5.00 2.94 -8.96
N LYS A 94 -4.56 3.55 -10.04
CA LYS A 94 -4.22 2.82 -11.24
C LYS A 94 -2.73 2.91 -11.45
N PRO A 95 -2.06 1.80 -11.40
CA PRO A 95 -0.62 1.84 -11.61
C PRO A 95 -0.36 2.17 -13.06
N GLU A 96 0.65 2.90 -13.28
CA GLU A 96 0.93 3.27 -14.64
C GLU A 96 2.23 2.79 -15.06
#